data_89e97222aa753d5e46311551727f9220
#
_entry.id   89e97222aa753d5e46311551727f9220
#
_cell.length_a   1.000
_cell.length_b   1.000
_cell.length_c   1.000
_cell.angle_alpha   90.00
_cell.angle_beta   90.00
_cell.angle_gamma   90.00
#
_symmetry.space_group_name_H-M   'P 1'
#
loop_
_entity.id
_entity.type
_entity.pdbx_description
1 polymer ?
#
loop_
_entity_poly.entity_id
_entity_poly.type
_entity_poly.pdbx_seq_one_letter_code
_entity_poly.pdbx_strand_id
1 'polypeptide(L)' 'MKAFPASAVTRNASDLFEAADVALVVITRHHKPRFVIMSVEHYEALLRKQQGIEDVPEKGSSS' A
#
# COMPACT_ATOMS: atom_id res chain seq x y z
N MET A 1 -5.10 7.31 7.28
CA MET A 1 -3.84 6.84 6.71
C MET A 1 -2.69 7.36 7.53
N LYS A 2 -1.73 6.53 7.82
CA LYS A 2 -0.58 6.95 8.58
C LYS A 2 0.63 7.14 7.72
N ALA A 3 1.51 8.01 8.10
CA ALA A 3 2.76 8.24 7.40
C ALA A 3 3.92 7.92 8.32
N PHE A 4 4.89 7.20 7.81
CA PHE A 4 6.08 6.84 8.55
C PHE A 4 7.29 7.25 7.74
N PRO A 5 8.37 7.66 8.37
CA PRO A 5 9.59 7.94 7.62
C PRO A 5 10.24 6.64 7.18
N ALA A 6 11.09 6.72 6.18
CA ALA A 6 11.74 5.53 5.64
C ALA A 6 12.52 4.77 6.71
N SER A 7 13.06 5.47 7.70
CA SER A 7 13.82 4.80 8.75
C SER A 7 12.95 3.86 9.57
N ALA A 8 11.64 4.06 9.59
CA ALA A 8 10.75 3.19 10.35
C ALA A 8 10.72 1.78 9.79
N VAL A 9 11.08 1.61 8.54
CA VAL A 9 11.09 0.28 7.92
C VAL A 9 12.09 -0.63 8.64
N THR A 10 13.19 -0.08 9.13
CA THR A 10 14.16 -0.89 9.82
C THR A 10 14.05 -0.75 11.33
N ARG A 11 13.59 0.40 11.82
CA ARG A 11 13.58 0.59 13.26
C ARG A 11 12.30 0.20 13.92
N ASN A 12 11.18 0.42 13.28
CA ASN A 12 9.88 0.15 13.86
C ASN A 12 9.05 -0.72 12.94
N ALA A 13 9.66 -1.74 12.39
CA ALA A 13 8.99 -2.57 11.40
C ALA A 13 7.70 -3.19 11.93
N SER A 14 7.70 -3.61 13.18
CA SER A 14 6.51 -4.23 13.76
C SER A 14 5.35 -3.26 13.79
N ASP A 15 5.60 -2.04 14.25
CA ASP A 15 4.55 -1.05 14.30
C ASP A 15 4.06 -0.70 12.90
N LEU A 16 5.00 -0.63 11.96
CA LEU A 16 4.66 -0.32 10.60
C LEU A 16 3.75 -1.37 10.00
N PHE A 17 4.08 -2.64 10.19
CA PHE A 17 3.29 -3.72 9.63
C PHE A 17 1.92 -3.82 10.31
N GLU A 18 1.85 -3.56 11.60
CA GLU A 18 0.57 -3.55 12.27
C GLU A 18 -0.30 -2.43 11.75
N ALA A 19 0.29 -1.27 11.51
CA ALA A 19 -0.48 -0.17 10.95
C ALA A 19 -0.96 -0.50 9.54
N ALA A 20 -0.13 -1.19 8.77
CA ALA A 20 -0.50 -1.55 7.40
C ALA A 20 -1.62 -2.58 7.36
N ASP A 21 -1.74 -3.40 8.41
CA ASP A 21 -2.83 -4.34 8.49
C ASP A 21 -4.16 -3.65 8.67
N VAL A 22 -4.17 -2.49 9.28
CA VAL A 22 -5.40 -1.79 9.57
C VAL A 22 -5.77 -0.84 8.44
N ALA A 23 -4.79 -0.16 7.86
CA ALA A 23 -5.07 0.83 6.83
C ALA A 23 -3.81 1.07 6.03
N LEU A 24 -3.91 1.80 4.94
CA LEU A 24 -2.76 2.13 4.14
C LEU A 24 -1.74 2.92 4.95
N VAL A 25 -0.48 2.65 4.68
CA VAL A 25 0.60 3.36 5.32
C VAL A 25 1.47 3.97 4.22
N VAL A 26 1.82 5.22 4.37
CA VAL A 26 2.66 5.91 3.40
C VAL A 26 4.06 6.02 3.99
N ILE A 27 5.05 5.67 3.20
CA ILE A 27 6.45 5.80 3.61
C ILE A 27 7.00 7.06 2.94
N THR A 28 7.55 7.96 3.76
CA THR A 28 8.05 9.22 3.25
C THR A 28 9.56 9.21 3.24
N ARG A 29 10.12 9.94 2.30
CA ARG A 29 11.55 10.22 2.28
C ARG A 29 11.69 11.69 2.00
N HIS A 30 12.51 12.36 2.78
CA HIS A 30 12.72 13.81 2.63
C HIS A 30 11.36 14.53 2.68
N HIS A 31 10.51 14.07 3.59
CA HIS A 31 9.19 14.66 3.82
C HIS A 31 8.25 14.53 2.63
N LYS A 32 8.55 13.64 1.71
CA LYS A 32 7.66 13.42 0.57
C LYS A 32 7.22 11.98 0.52
N PRO A 33 5.97 11.72 0.17
CA PRO A 33 5.50 10.34 0.07
C PRO A 33 6.17 9.65 -1.11
N ARG A 34 6.78 8.53 -0.86
CA ARG A 34 7.49 7.79 -1.89
C ARG A 34 6.99 6.37 -2.06
N PHE A 35 6.46 5.77 -1.01
CA PHE A 35 6.03 4.38 -1.07
C PHE A 35 4.75 4.21 -0.29
N VAL A 36 4.00 3.17 -0.61
CA VAL A 36 2.79 2.84 0.12
C VAL A 36 2.90 1.38 0.53
N ILE A 37 2.56 1.09 1.78
CA ILE A 37 2.51 -0.27 2.28
C ILE A 37 1.08 -0.57 2.68
N MET A 38 0.59 -1.71 2.29
CA MET A 38 -0.77 -2.12 2.64
C MET A 38 -0.81 -3.62 2.75
N SER A 39 -1.80 -4.15 3.44
CA SER A 39 -1.97 -5.58 3.52
C SER A 39 -2.40 -6.11 2.16
N VAL A 40 -2.19 -7.40 1.95
CA VAL A 40 -2.60 -8.03 0.71
C VAL A 40 -4.11 -7.92 0.54
N GLU A 41 -4.85 -7.98 1.64
CA GLU A 41 -6.29 -7.85 1.58
C GLU A 41 -6.71 -6.49 1.05
N HIS A 42 -6.06 -5.43 1.51
CA HIS A 42 -6.35 -4.10 1.02
C HIS A 42 -6.00 -3.98 -0.46
N TYR A 43 -4.88 -4.54 -0.83
CA TYR A 43 -4.43 -4.49 -2.21
C TYR A 43 -5.43 -5.20 -3.13
N GLU A 44 -5.89 -6.36 -2.71
CA GLU A 44 -6.86 -7.10 -3.50
C GLU A 44 -8.18 -6.36 -3.59
N ALA A 45 -8.57 -5.69 -2.53
CA ALA A 45 -9.80 -4.90 -2.55
C ALA A 45 -9.68 -3.74 -3.54
N LEU A 46 -8.51 -3.11 -3.60
CA LEU A 46 -8.30 -2.06 -4.57
C LEU A 46 -8.37 -2.57 -6.00
N LEU A 47 -7.77 -3.72 -6.25
CA LEU A 47 -7.81 -4.30 -7.57
C LEU A 47 -9.24 -4.66 -7.97
N ARG A 48 -10.00 -5.20 -7.05
CA ARG A 48 -11.37 -5.55 -7.35
C ARG A 48 -12.20 -4.33 -7.67
N LYS A 49 -11.96 -3.23 -6.96
CA LYS A 49 -12.65 -2.02 -7.22
C LYS A 49 -12.38 -1.53 -8.64
N GLN A 50 -11.13 -1.56 -9.04
CA GLN A 50 -10.77 -1.11 -10.36
C GLN A 50 -11.33 -2.02 -11.43
N GLN A 51 -11.27 -3.31 -11.20
CA GLN A 51 -11.81 -4.25 -12.16
C GLN A 51 -13.30 -4.13 -12.27
N GLY A 52 -13.96 -3.84 -11.18
CA GLY A 52 -15.40 -3.65 -11.23
C GLY A 52 -15.79 -2.47 -12.07
N ILE A 53 -14.93 -1.46 -12.12
CA ILE A 53 -15.22 -0.32 -12.90
C ILE A 53 -14.92 -0.57 -14.34
N GLU A 54 -13.85 -1.29 -14.65
CA GLU A 54 -13.47 -1.39 -15.93
C GLU A 54 -13.49 -2.68 -16.44
N ASP A 55 -13.77 -3.52 -16.49
CA ASP A 55 -13.83 -4.69 -17.15
C ASP A 55 -12.68 -4.91 -18.02
N VAL A 56 -11.59 -4.41 -17.82
CA VAL A 56 -10.51 -4.53 -18.61
C VAL A 56 -9.80 -5.71 -18.46
N PRO A 57 -9.55 -6.36 -19.29
CA PRO A 57 -8.84 -7.57 -19.15
C PRO A 57 -7.40 -7.37 -19.33
N GLU A 58 -7.11 -7.09 -19.41
CA GLU A 58 -6.15 -7.04 -19.58
C GLU A 58 -5.31 -7.14 -19.30
N LYS A 59 -5.22 -7.18 -19.25
CA LYS A 59 -4.53 -7.17 -19.06
C LYS A 59 -3.80 -7.45 -18.78
N GLY A 60 -3.83 -7.73 -18.91
CA GLY A 60 -3.23 -7.95 -18.65
C GLY A 60 -2.42 -7.94 -18.37
N SER A 61 -2.53 -7.82 -18.52
CA SER A 61 -1.77 -7.67 -18.43
C SER A 61 -0.92 -7.65 -17.86
N SER A 62 -1.03 -7.74 -17.64
CA SER A 62 -0.28 -7.68 -17.24
C SER A 62 0.46 -7.95 -16.77
N SER A 63 0.55 -8.15 -16.51
CA SER A 63 1.27 -8.48 -16.23
C SER A 63 1.70 -8.59 -16.09
#